data_c8c6fc4dab4e2b3f1ae79eb69ab87097
#
_entry.id   c8c6fc4dab4e2b3f1ae79eb69ab87097
#
_cell.length_a   1.000
_cell.length_b   1.000
_cell.length_c   1.000
_cell.angle_alpha   90.00
_cell.angle_beta   90.00
_cell.angle_gamma   90.00
#
_symmetry.space_group_name_H-M   'P 1'
#
loop_
_entity.id
_entity.type
_entity.pdbx_description
1 polymer ?
#
loop_
_entity_poly.entity_id
_entity_poly.type
_entity_poly.pdbx_seq_one_letter_code
_entity_poly.pdbx_strand_id
1 'polypeptide(L)'
;MAKITTYKGYAGEPPIPKPETPVQPNIVTVQDGVPVKYPGCEGIGVRVVHPVNPKAPGQNMSLTMFFVPPHVVLEPGSHHPEECYVILRGQGTMTLAGEKVEVRAGMFIHLPPWCEHGVENTGNETLEILICTSPPNP
;
A
#
# COMPACT_ATOMS: atom_id res chain seq x y z
N MET A 1 -23.20 -17.56 3.24
CA MET A 1 -22.41 -16.97 4.33
C MET A 1 -21.13 -17.73 4.52
N ALA A 2 -20.02 -17.02 4.67
CA ALA A 2 -18.72 -17.66 4.85
C ALA A 2 -18.66 -18.40 6.18
N LYS A 3 -18.06 -19.60 6.16
CA LYS A 3 -17.86 -20.42 7.35
C LYS A 3 -16.62 -19.89 8.10
N ILE A 4 -16.76 -19.69 9.41
CA ILE A 4 -15.63 -19.31 10.27
C ILE A 4 -14.80 -20.57 10.56
N THR A 5 -13.52 -20.50 10.28
CA THR A 5 -12.58 -21.59 10.53
C THR A 5 -11.54 -21.15 11.56
N THR A 6 -11.22 -22.03 12.50
CA THR A 6 -10.17 -21.74 13.47
C THR A 6 -8.80 -21.97 12.83
N TYR A 7 -7.97 -20.90 12.83
CA TYR A 7 -6.59 -20.98 12.36
C TYR A 7 -5.68 -21.52 13.47
N LYS A 8 -4.86 -22.53 13.16
CA LYS A 8 -3.99 -23.18 14.15
C LYS A 8 -2.58 -22.58 14.22
N GLY A 9 -2.28 -21.58 13.39
CA GLY A 9 -0.97 -20.98 13.32
C GLY A 9 -0.09 -21.59 12.23
N TYR A 10 1.14 -21.08 12.14
CA TYR A 10 2.09 -21.54 11.13
C TYR A 10 2.58 -22.95 11.44
N ALA A 11 2.50 -23.85 10.48
CA ALA A 11 2.97 -25.22 10.59
C ALA A 11 4.10 -25.47 9.59
N GLY A 12 5.21 -26.02 10.05
CA GLY A 12 6.38 -26.33 9.23
C GLY A 12 7.61 -25.53 9.65
N GLU A 13 8.71 -25.77 8.96
CA GLU A 13 9.97 -25.08 9.23
C GLU A 13 9.92 -23.66 8.67
N PRO A 14 10.13 -22.63 9.51
CA PRO A 14 10.14 -21.26 9.00
C PRO A 14 11.39 -21.01 8.14
N PRO A 15 11.27 -20.21 7.05
CA PRO A 15 12.43 -19.90 6.20
C PRO A 15 13.48 -19.02 6.91
N ILE A 16 13.08 -18.34 7.98
CA ILE A 16 13.97 -17.51 8.79
C ILE A 16 14.05 -18.13 10.18
N PRO A 17 15.25 -18.52 10.66
CA PRO A 17 15.41 -19.10 11.99
C PRO A 17 15.01 -18.08 13.07
N LYS A 18 14.42 -18.57 14.16
CA LYS A 18 14.10 -17.73 15.31
C LYS A 18 15.40 -17.30 16.00
N PRO A 19 15.63 -15.98 16.16
CA PRO A 19 16.81 -15.49 16.87
C PRO A 19 16.76 -15.87 18.36
N GLU A 20 17.94 -15.97 18.98
CA GLU A 20 18.05 -16.21 20.43
C GLU A 20 17.63 -14.97 21.25
N THR A 21 17.96 -13.78 20.74
CA THR A 21 17.58 -12.52 21.38
C THR A 21 16.23 -12.04 20.87
N PRO A 22 15.35 -11.50 21.73
CA PRO A 22 14.08 -10.95 21.27
C PRO A 22 14.27 -9.86 20.22
N VAL A 23 13.51 -9.95 19.13
CA VAL A 23 13.52 -8.94 18.09
C VAL A 23 12.62 -7.78 18.51
N GLN A 24 13.12 -6.54 18.38
CA GLN A 24 12.39 -5.36 18.80
C GLN A 24 11.53 -4.82 17.65
N PRO A 25 10.31 -4.35 17.94
CA PRO A 25 9.47 -3.73 16.92
C PRO A 25 9.91 -2.30 16.61
N ASN A 26 9.51 -1.81 15.43
CA ASN A 26 9.58 -0.41 15.11
C ASN A 26 8.17 0.16 15.24
N ILE A 27 8.01 1.25 15.99
CA ILE A 27 6.71 1.91 16.18
C ILE A 27 6.83 3.32 15.61
N VAL A 28 6.11 3.56 14.54
CA VAL A 28 6.20 4.81 13.77
C VAL A 28 4.82 5.32 13.42
N THR A 29 4.76 6.60 13.10
CA THR A 29 3.55 7.23 12.54
C THR A 29 3.86 7.73 11.13
N VAL A 30 2.85 8.21 10.43
CA VAL A 30 3.03 8.83 9.11
C VAL A 30 4.05 9.96 9.16
N GLN A 31 4.10 10.70 10.28
CA GLN A 31 5.03 11.81 10.46
C GLN A 31 6.50 11.36 10.46
N ASP A 32 6.76 10.10 10.82
CA ASP A 32 8.11 9.52 10.80
C ASP A 32 8.51 9.03 9.41
N GLY A 33 7.58 8.97 8.48
CA GLY A 33 7.83 8.44 7.15
C GLY A 33 8.57 9.42 6.24
N VAL A 34 8.97 8.91 5.08
CA VAL A 34 9.70 9.70 4.08
C VAL A 34 8.73 10.12 2.98
N PRO A 35 8.46 11.44 2.84
CA PRO A 35 7.55 11.90 1.80
C PRO A 35 8.19 11.76 0.42
N VAL A 36 7.39 11.36 -0.55
CA VAL A 36 7.81 11.18 -1.94
C VAL A 36 6.74 11.70 -2.89
N LYS A 37 7.15 12.07 -4.09
CA LYS A 37 6.25 12.35 -5.20
C LYS A 37 6.48 11.34 -6.30
N TYR A 38 5.40 10.94 -6.96
CA TYR A 38 5.49 10.10 -8.15
C TYR A 38 5.57 10.99 -9.39
N PRO A 39 6.31 10.56 -10.43
CA PRO A 39 6.43 11.37 -11.64
C PRO A 39 5.07 11.75 -12.24
N GLY A 40 4.90 13.05 -12.52
CA GLY A 40 3.67 13.55 -13.12
C GLY A 40 2.43 13.57 -12.22
N CYS A 41 2.59 13.28 -10.93
CA CYS A 41 1.47 13.25 -9.97
C CYS A 41 1.69 14.28 -8.86
N GLU A 42 0.66 15.08 -8.56
CA GLU A 42 0.70 16.08 -7.49
C GLU A 42 0.27 15.51 -6.13
N GLY A 43 -0.08 14.23 -6.06
CA GLY A 43 -0.33 13.53 -4.79
C GLY A 43 0.98 13.30 -4.04
N ILE A 44 0.86 13.08 -2.73
CA ILE A 44 2.01 12.84 -1.85
C ILE A 44 1.95 11.42 -1.32
N GLY A 45 3.02 10.66 -1.56
CA GLY A 45 3.24 9.39 -0.89
C GLY A 45 4.09 9.60 0.34
N VAL A 46 3.84 8.84 1.40
CA VAL A 46 4.69 8.84 2.59
C VAL A 46 5.09 7.39 2.87
N ARG A 47 6.36 7.09 2.72
CA ARG A 47 6.91 5.75 2.94
C ARG A 47 7.14 5.56 4.43
N VAL A 48 6.19 4.90 5.09
CA VAL A 48 6.17 4.75 6.55
C VAL A 48 7.01 3.55 6.97
N VAL A 49 6.72 2.37 6.41
CA VAL A 49 7.54 1.17 6.58
C VAL A 49 8.15 0.87 5.22
N HIS A 50 9.45 1.11 5.08
CA HIS A 50 10.10 1.04 3.78
C HIS A 50 11.61 1.00 3.98
N PRO A 51 12.37 0.36 3.08
CA PRO A 51 13.85 0.37 3.18
C PRO A 51 14.47 1.76 3.30
N VAL A 52 13.83 2.80 2.74
CA VAL A 52 14.35 4.18 2.80
C VAL A 52 14.09 4.86 4.14
N ASN A 53 13.22 4.31 4.99
CA ASN A 53 12.93 4.90 6.29
C ASN A 53 13.75 4.20 7.39
N PRO A 54 14.81 4.87 7.93
CA PRO A 54 15.64 4.23 8.94
C PRO A 54 14.91 3.95 10.25
N LYS A 55 13.76 4.56 10.50
CA LYS A 55 12.96 4.33 11.70
C LYS A 55 12.10 3.06 11.60
N ALA A 56 11.84 2.57 10.39
CA ALA A 56 11.13 1.34 10.13
C ALA A 56 11.57 0.75 8.79
N PRO A 57 12.78 0.17 8.73
CA PRO A 57 13.40 -0.27 7.46
C PRO A 57 12.84 -1.62 7.01
N GLY A 58 11.61 -1.62 6.52
CA GLY A 58 10.97 -2.82 5.99
C GLY A 58 11.77 -3.41 4.83
N GLN A 59 12.03 -4.72 4.86
CA GLN A 59 12.87 -5.39 3.87
C GLN A 59 12.05 -6.10 2.78
N ASN A 60 11.02 -6.83 3.20
CA ASN A 60 10.26 -7.70 2.29
C ASN A 60 8.92 -7.09 1.88
N MET A 61 8.52 -6.03 2.54
CA MET A 61 7.27 -5.32 2.29
C MET A 61 7.44 -3.85 2.59
N SER A 62 6.58 -3.03 2.01
CA SER A 62 6.48 -1.63 2.35
C SER A 62 5.04 -1.24 2.63
N LEU A 63 4.87 -0.23 3.47
CA LEU A 63 3.60 0.42 3.75
C LEU A 63 3.77 1.91 3.47
N THR A 64 3.01 2.39 2.50
CA THR A 64 3.04 3.79 2.08
C THR A 64 1.64 4.37 2.22
N MET A 65 1.55 5.55 2.82
CA MET A 65 0.31 6.32 2.75
C MET A 65 0.34 7.19 1.50
N PHE A 66 -0.75 7.19 0.76
CA PHE A 66 -0.89 8.01 -0.46
C PHE A 66 -2.06 8.96 -0.28
N PHE A 67 -1.75 10.26 -0.35
CA PHE A 67 -2.72 11.34 -0.20
C PHE A 67 -2.94 11.98 -1.57
N VAL A 68 -4.17 11.89 -2.05
CA VAL A 68 -4.54 12.36 -3.39
C VAL A 68 -5.62 13.45 -3.23
N PRO A 69 -5.25 14.74 -3.38
CA PRO A 69 -6.23 15.83 -3.34
C PRO A 69 -7.26 15.71 -4.48
N PRO A 70 -8.42 16.37 -4.37
CA PRO A 70 -9.38 16.40 -5.46
C PRO A 70 -8.75 16.82 -6.79
N HIS A 71 -9.18 16.18 -7.88
CA HIS A 71 -8.69 16.38 -9.26
C HIS A 71 -7.31 15.83 -9.57
N VAL A 72 -6.54 15.42 -8.57
CA VAL A 72 -5.20 14.86 -8.79
C VAL A 72 -5.31 13.46 -9.36
N VAL A 73 -4.42 13.16 -10.31
CA VAL A 73 -4.39 11.90 -11.05
C VAL A 73 -3.01 11.27 -10.90
N LEU A 74 -2.99 9.97 -10.66
CA LEU A 74 -1.85 9.10 -10.90
C LEU A 74 -2.17 8.29 -12.15
N GLU A 75 -1.44 8.54 -13.24
CA GLU A 75 -1.67 7.86 -14.50
C GLU A 75 -1.42 6.35 -14.40
N PRO A 76 -2.17 5.55 -15.16
CA PRO A 76 -1.99 4.10 -15.10
C PRO A 76 -0.59 3.65 -15.50
N GLY A 77 -0.08 2.69 -14.75
CA GLY A 77 1.18 2.03 -15.00
C GLY A 77 1.18 0.65 -14.38
N SER A 78 2.24 -0.12 -14.62
CA SER A 78 2.38 -1.45 -14.05
C SER A 78 3.82 -1.71 -13.63
N HIS A 79 3.99 -2.61 -12.69
CA HIS A 79 5.29 -3.03 -12.17
C HIS A 79 5.20 -4.45 -11.61
N HIS A 80 6.36 -5.09 -11.42
CA HIS A 80 6.36 -6.47 -10.94
C HIS A 80 5.98 -6.63 -9.47
N PRO A 81 6.28 -5.67 -8.55
CA PRO A 81 5.80 -5.82 -7.17
C PRO A 81 4.29 -5.95 -7.09
N GLU A 82 3.87 -6.86 -6.24
CA GLU A 82 2.46 -7.03 -5.90
C GLU A 82 2.04 -5.95 -4.94
N GLU A 83 0.81 -5.42 -5.10
CA GLU A 83 0.31 -4.36 -4.22
C GLU A 83 -1.11 -4.63 -3.77
N CYS A 84 -1.47 -3.97 -2.67
CA CYS A 84 -2.86 -3.83 -2.27
C CYS A 84 -3.09 -2.38 -1.87
N TYR A 85 -4.09 -1.75 -2.50
CA TYR A 85 -4.58 -0.44 -2.11
C TYR A 85 -5.73 -0.63 -1.14
N VAL A 86 -5.61 -0.07 0.05
CA VAL A 86 -6.69 -0.04 1.04
C VAL A 86 -7.18 1.39 1.13
N ILE A 87 -8.41 1.64 0.70
CA ILE A 87 -8.99 2.98 0.73
C ILE A 87 -9.44 3.26 2.16
N LEU A 88 -8.79 4.22 2.82
CA LEU A 88 -9.09 4.57 4.21
C LEU A 88 -10.09 5.69 4.32
N ARG A 89 -10.07 6.65 3.37
CA ARG A 89 -10.94 7.81 3.39
C ARG A 89 -11.14 8.36 1.99
N GLY A 90 -12.34 8.86 1.72
CA GLY A 90 -12.67 9.48 0.44
C GLY A 90 -13.15 8.49 -0.59
N GLN A 91 -13.24 8.97 -1.83
CA GLN A 91 -13.66 8.18 -2.98
C GLN A 91 -12.93 8.65 -4.22
N GLY A 92 -12.82 7.78 -5.21
CA GLY A 92 -12.15 8.09 -6.46
C GLY A 92 -12.49 7.08 -7.52
N THR A 93 -11.77 7.17 -8.63
CA THR A 93 -11.88 6.24 -9.75
C THR A 93 -10.50 5.67 -10.02
N MET A 94 -10.39 4.34 -10.01
CA MET A 94 -9.17 3.66 -10.42
C MET A 94 -9.31 3.14 -11.84
N THR A 95 -8.22 3.19 -12.59
CA THR A 95 -8.10 2.46 -13.84
C THR A 95 -7.39 1.16 -13.55
N LEU A 96 -8.07 0.04 -13.76
CA LEU A 96 -7.59 -1.31 -13.43
C LEU A 96 -7.63 -2.16 -14.69
N ALA A 97 -6.46 -2.54 -15.20
CA ALA A 97 -6.34 -3.34 -16.42
C ALA A 97 -7.18 -2.76 -17.58
N GLY A 98 -7.13 -1.43 -17.74
CA GLY A 98 -7.85 -0.71 -18.80
C GLY A 98 -9.29 -0.35 -18.50
N GLU A 99 -9.85 -0.80 -17.36
CA GLU A 99 -11.24 -0.50 -17.00
C GLU A 99 -11.30 0.48 -15.83
N LYS A 100 -12.28 1.38 -15.87
CA LYS A 100 -12.52 2.33 -14.78
C LYS A 100 -13.45 1.73 -13.74
N VAL A 101 -13.03 1.80 -12.47
CA VAL A 101 -13.76 1.25 -11.34
C VAL A 101 -13.85 2.32 -10.25
N GLU A 102 -15.03 2.57 -9.74
CA GLU A 102 -15.20 3.47 -8.60
C GLU A 102 -14.71 2.80 -7.31
N VAL A 103 -13.93 3.54 -6.52
CA VAL A 103 -13.40 3.06 -5.25
C VAL A 103 -13.77 4.03 -4.13
N ARG A 104 -13.95 3.49 -2.93
CA ARG A 104 -14.32 4.26 -1.74
C ARG A 104 -13.78 3.61 -0.48
N ALA A 105 -13.85 4.34 0.61
CA ALA A 105 -13.39 3.86 1.92
C ALA A 105 -13.97 2.48 2.25
N GLY A 106 -13.10 1.60 2.75
CA GLY A 106 -13.43 0.22 3.08
C GLY A 106 -13.12 -0.78 1.97
N MET A 107 -12.75 -0.32 0.77
CA MET A 107 -12.41 -1.22 -0.32
C MET A 107 -10.93 -1.61 -0.27
N PHE A 108 -10.65 -2.86 -0.60
CA PHE A 108 -9.33 -3.42 -0.78
C PHE A 108 -9.17 -3.76 -2.25
N ILE A 109 -8.20 -3.17 -2.92
CA ILE A 109 -7.93 -3.42 -4.33
C ILE A 109 -6.60 -4.16 -4.42
N HIS A 110 -6.68 -5.46 -4.65
CA HIS A 110 -5.50 -6.32 -4.81
C HIS A 110 -5.00 -6.23 -6.24
N LEU A 111 -3.73 -5.92 -6.38
CA LEU A 111 -3.04 -5.74 -7.66
C LEU A 111 -1.97 -6.81 -7.78
N PRO A 112 -2.26 -7.94 -8.43
CA PRO A 112 -1.24 -8.96 -8.70
C PRO A 112 -0.07 -8.37 -9.48
N PRO A 113 1.10 -9.04 -9.52
CA PRO A 113 2.24 -8.56 -10.30
C PRO A 113 1.83 -8.17 -11.73
N TRP A 114 2.32 -7.01 -12.18
CA TRP A 114 2.07 -6.44 -13.50
C TRP A 114 0.63 -5.99 -13.78
N CYS A 115 -0.25 -6.00 -12.79
CA CYS A 115 -1.59 -5.45 -12.97
C CYS A 115 -1.52 -3.93 -13.17
N GLU A 116 -1.99 -3.46 -14.32
CA GLU A 116 -2.04 -2.02 -14.60
C GLU A 116 -3.01 -1.33 -13.66
N HIS A 117 -2.60 -0.21 -13.09
CA HIS A 117 -3.43 0.57 -12.19
C HIS A 117 -3.05 2.04 -12.19
N GLY A 118 -4.05 2.88 -12.01
CA GLY A 118 -3.93 4.31 -11.80
C GLY A 118 -5.10 4.76 -10.94
N VAL A 119 -5.06 5.99 -10.45
CA VAL A 119 -6.11 6.53 -9.61
C VAL A 119 -6.32 8.01 -9.87
N GLU A 120 -7.60 8.43 -9.85
CA GLU A 120 -8.00 9.82 -9.91
C GLU A 120 -8.92 10.11 -8.72
N ASN A 121 -8.69 11.20 -8.03
CA ASN A 121 -9.63 11.65 -7.00
C ASN A 121 -10.79 12.38 -7.67
N THR A 122 -11.92 11.70 -7.79
CA THR A 122 -13.17 12.23 -8.34
C THR A 122 -14.15 12.69 -7.26
N GLY A 123 -13.72 12.65 -6.00
CA GLY A 123 -14.51 13.11 -4.86
C GLY A 123 -14.23 14.56 -4.50
N ASN A 124 -14.72 14.97 -3.33
CA ASN A 124 -14.61 16.36 -2.86
C ASN A 124 -13.75 16.51 -1.60
N GLU A 125 -13.07 15.44 -1.18
CA GLU A 125 -12.12 15.47 -0.08
C GLU A 125 -10.86 14.70 -0.48
N THR A 126 -9.77 14.83 0.29
CA THR A 126 -8.55 14.10 0.03
C THR A 126 -8.81 12.59 0.11
N LEU A 127 -8.37 11.88 -0.91
CA LEU A 127 -8.40 10.43 -0.94
C LEU A 127 -7.17 9.92 -0.18
N GLU A 128 -7.40 9.11 0.84
CA GLU A 128 -6.33 8.53 1.65
C GLU A 128 -6.27 7.04 1.42
N ILE A 129 -5.12 6.57 0.93
CA ILE A 129 -4.90 5.18 0.54
C ILE A 129 -3.70 4.64 1.31
N LEU A 130 -3.87 3.49 1.95
CA LEU A 130 -2.74 2.70 2.45
C LEU A 130 -2.32 1.75 1.33
N ILE A 131 -1.08 1.83 0.91
CA ILE A 131 -0.52 0.97 -0.13
C ILE A 131 0.46 -0.01 0.52
N CYS A 132 0.15 -1.30 0.41
CA CYS A 132 1.03 -2.40 0.81
C CYS A 132 1.71 -2.94 -0.44
N THR A 133 3.03 -3.01 -0.44
CA THR A 133 3.80 -3.44 -1.63
C THR A 133 4.84 -4.48 -1.25
N SER A 134 4.96 -5.54 -2.02
CA SER A 134 5.97 -6.59 -1.81
C SER A 134 6.45 -7.14 -3.17
N PRO A 135 7.77 -7.13 -3.44
CA PRO A 135 8.82 -6.45 -2.66
C PRO A 135 8.63 -4.93 -2.67
N PRO A 136 9.29 -4.18 -1.79
CA PRO A 136 9.16 -2.72 -1.77
C PRO A 136 9.51 -2.08 -3.12
N ASN A 137 8.75 -1.08 -3.53
CA ASN A 137 9.13 -0.24 -4.67
C ASN A 137 10.34 0.61 -4.32
N PRO A 138 11.28 0.82 -5.27
CA PRO A 138 12.43 1.69 -5.07
C PRO A 138 12.05 3.13 -4.75
#